data_947e6f9538ddc7fd132c39dba6ce98a3
#
_entry.id   947e6f9538ddc7fd132c39dba6ce98a3
#
_cell.length_a   1.000
_cell.length_b   1.000
_cell.length_c   1.000
_cell.angle_alpha   90.00
_cell.angle_beta   90.00
_cell.angle_gamma   90.00
#
_symmetry.space_group_name_H-M   'P 1'
#
loop_
_entity.id
_entity.type
_entity.pdbx_description
1 polymer ?
#
loop_
_entity_poly.entity_id
_entity_poly.type
_entity_poly.pdbx_seq_one_letter_code
_entity_poly.pdbx_strand_id
1 'polypeptide(L)'
;MQQIKMEEKLKQARFALMTMFEVLEKDIIQMKSRKQKKVYARMFYNYYLWEKHKVPHVHIKNYIEGMHHATSIYLKNKLETEMKQYDSVAMEWQTFLFFADYQDWKQQSSIKEMQTKYII
;
A
#
# COMPACT_ATOMS: atom_id res chain seq x y z
N MET A 1 21.04 -2.12 4.65
CA MET A 1 20.63 -0.75 4.37
C MET A 1 19.39 -0.68 3.50
N GLN A 2 19.35 -1.39 2.37
CA GLN A 2 18.15 -1.43 1.54
C GLN A 2 16.97 -2.09 2.26
N GLN A 3 17.22 -3.10 3.09
CA GLN A 3 16.17 -3.76 3.86
C GLN A 3 15.53 -2.81 4.87
N ILE A 4 16.33 -2.00 5.54
CA ILE A 4 15.80 -1.04 6.51
C ILE A 4 14.92 -0.01 5.81
N LYS A 5 15.37 0.48 4.67
CA LYS A 5 14.59 1.41 3.85
C LYS A 5 13.27 0.78 3.40
N MET A 6 13.31 -0.47 2.98
CA MET A 6 12.10 -1.17 2.55
C MET A 6 11.12 -1.34 3.69
N GLU A 7 11.61 -1.74 4.88
CA GLU A 7 10.75 -1.90 6.05
C GLU A 7 10.07 -0.59 6.43
N GLU A 8 10.80 0.51 6.38
CA GLU A 8 10.25 1.83 6.67
C GLU A 8 9.17 2.23 5.65
N LYS A 9 9.42 1.96 4.38
CA LYS A 9 8.44 2.22 3.31
C LYS A 9 7.20 1.37 3.48
N LEU A 10 7.37 0.10 3.82
CA LEU A 10 6.23 -0.79 4.04
C LEU A 10 5.42 -0.36 5.26
N LYS A 11 6.09 0.08 6.32
CA LYS A 11 5.41 0.59 7.50
C LYS A 11 4.61 1.84 7.15
N GLN A 12 5.20 2.74 6.37
CA GLN A 12 4.52 3.95 5.92
C GLN A 12 3.31 3.60 5.04
N ALA A 13 3.47 2.63 4.16
CA ALA A 13 2.38 2.17 3.30
C ALA A 13 1.23 1.59 4.12
N ARG A 14 1.55 0.76 5.13
CA ARG A 14 0.52 0.21 6.01
C ARG A 14 -0.20 1.32 6.76
N PHE A 15 0.54 2.31 7.25
CA PHE A 15 -0.07 3.45 7.95
C PHE A 15 -1.04 4.20 7.04
N ALA A 16 -0.65 4.41 5.78
CA ALA A 16 -1.52 5.06 4.81
C ALA A 16 -2.82 4.28 4.61
N LEU A 17 -2.72 2.95 4.48
CA LEU A 17 -3.90 2.10 4.30
C LEU A 17 -4.78 2.07 5.53
N MET A 18 -4.17 2.06 6.71
CA MET A 18 -4.91 2.11 7.97
C MET A 18 -5.76 3.37 8.05
N THR A 19 -5.20 4.48 7.61
CA THR A 19 -5.89 5.76 7.61
C THR A 19 -6.98 5.82 6.54
N MET A 20 -6.65 5.41 5.32
CA MET A 20 -7.58 5.48 4.18
C MET A 20 -8.80 4.58 4.36
N PHE A 21 -8.59 3.38 4.86
CA PHE A 21 -9.66 2.39 4.97
C PHE A 21 -10.18 2.23 6.40
N GLU A 22 -9.62 2.95 7.36
CA GLU A 22 -10.02 2.86 8.77
C GLU A 22 -9.93 1.43 9.29
N VAL A 23 -8.77 0.82 9.09
CA VAL A 23 -8.50 -0.56 9.53
C VAL A 23 -7.26 -0.59 10.40
N LEU A 24 -7.05 -1.70 11.10
CA LEU A 24 -5.86 -1.91 11.92
C LEU A 24 -4.76 -2.57 11.11
N GLU A 25 -3.52 -2.43 11.58
CA GLU A 25 -2.39 -3.06 10.89
C GLU A 25 -2.58 -4.57 10.74
N LYS A 26 -3.06 -5.23 11.80
CA LYS A 26 -3.30 -6.67 11.74
C LYS A 26 -4.29 -7.06 10.64
N ASP A 27 -5.22 -6.18 10.31
CA ASP A 27 -6.20 -6.45 9.24
C ASP A 27 -5.55 -6.48 7.87
N ILE A 28 -4.42 -5.79 7.72
CA ILE A 28 -3.69 -5.73 6.47
C ILE A 28 -2.75 -6.92 6.33
N ILE A 29 -2.05 -7.26 7.42
CA ILE A 29 -0.98 -8.27 7.38
C ILE A 29 -1.45 -9.69 7.70
N GLN A 30 -2.75 -9.90 7.92
CA GLN A 30 -3.32 -11.21 8.21
C GLN A 30 -4.57 -11.45 7.39
N MET A 31 -4.69 -12.68 6.88
CA MET A 31 -5.84 -13.09 6.05
C MET A 31 -6.97 -13.62 6.91
N LYS A 32 -7.39 -12.87 7.93
CA LYS A 32 -8.38 -13.36 8.89
C LYS A 32 -9.78 -12.80 8.74
N SER A 33 -9.92 -11.57 8.28
CA SER A 33 -11.23 -10.94 8.15
C SER A 33 -11.62 -10.81 6.68
N ARG A 34 -12.92 -11.00 6.41
CA ARG A 34 -13.48 -10.84 5.08
C ARG A 34 -14.29 -9.56 4.91
N LYS A 35 -14.26 -8.67 5.92
CA LYS A 35 -14.93 -7.37 5.80
C LYS A 35 -14.31 -6.59 4.64
N GLN A 36 -15.18 -5.95 3.86
CA GLN A 36 -14.79 -5.32 2.60
C GLN A 36 -13.63 -4.33 2.73
N LYS A 37 -13.68 -3.46 3.73
CA LYS A 37 -12.62 -2.48 3.97
C LYS A 37 -11.27 -3.16 4.18
N LYS A 38 -11.26 -4.24 4.96
CA LYS A 38 -10.04 -4.97 5.30
C LYS A 38 -9.51 -5.72 4.09
N VAL A 39 -10.41 -6.29 3.29
CA VAL A 39 -10.02 -6.97 2.06
C VAL A 39 -9.41 -5.99 1.08
N TYR A 40 -10.02 -4.80 0.93
CA TYR A 40 -9.47 -3.77 0.04
C TYR A 40 -8.11 -3.28 0.50
N ALA A 41 -7.94 -3.05 1.80
CA ALA A 41 -6.64 -2.62 2.33
C ALA A 41 -5.56 -3.67 2.03
N ARG A 42 -5.88 -4.96 2.25
CA ARG A 42 -4.94 -6.04 1.93
C ARG A 42 -4.66 -6.14 0.43
N MET A 43 -5.68 -5.93 -0.41
CA MET A 43 -5.53 -5.97 -1.86
C MET A 43 -4.56 -4.88 -2.32
N PHE A 44 -4.69 -3.67 -1.77
CA PHE A 44 -3.79 -2.56 -2.07
C PHE A 44 -2.36 -2.88 -1.61
N TYR A 45 -2.23 -3.42 -0.40
CA TYR A 45 -0.91 -3.76 0.15
C TYR A 45 -0.24 -4.88 -0.66
N ASN A 46 -1.01 -5.90 -1.03
CA ASN A 46 -0.54 -6.98 -1.90
C ASN A 46 -0.02 -6.44 -3.23
N TYR A 47 -0.77 -5.54 -3.84
CA TYR A 47 -0.39 -4.94 -5.12
C TYR A 47 0.85 -4.05 -4.96
N TYR A 48 0.92 -3.30 -3.86
CA TYR A 48 2.07 -2.45 -3.57
C TYR A 48 3.36 -3.26 -3.43
N LEU A 49 3.29 -4.37 -2.71
CA LEU A 49 4.43 -5.28 -2.55
C LEU A 49 4.89 -5.81 -3.91
N TRP A 50 3.95 -6.25 -4.72
CA TRP A 50 4.26 -6.84 -6.02
C TRP A 50 4.73 -5.78 -7.03
N GLU A 51 3.98 -4.70 -7.18
CA GLU A 51 4.24 -3.68 -8.21
C GLU A 51 5.43 -2.79 -7.86
N LYS A 52 5.50 -2.30 -6.65
CA LYS A 52 6.51 -1.31 -6.26
C LYS A 52 7.78 -1.95 -5.72
N HIS A 53 7.64 -3.00 -4.95
CA HIS A 53 8.79 -3.63 -4.31
C HIS A 53 9.22 -4.91 -5.01
N LYS A 54 8.53 -5.28 -6.09
CA LYS A 54 8.88 -6.43 -6.93
C LYS A 54 8.95 -7.73 -6.14
N VAL A 55 8.08 -7.86 -5.12
CA VAL A 55 7.98 -9.09 -4.35
C VAL A 55 7.19 -10.11 -5.16
N PRO A 56 7.77 -11.26 -5.51
CA PRO A 56 7.03 -12.29 -6.25
C PRO A 56 5.81 -12.78 -5.46
N HIS A 57 4.76 -13.15 -6.17
CA HIS A 57 3.52 -13.61 -5.51
C HIS A 57 3.76 -14.73 -4.51
N VAL A 58 4.68 -15.64 -4.82
CA VAL A 58 5.01 -16.77 -3.94
C VAL A 58 5.62 -16.32 -2.62
N HIS A 59 6.20 -15.13 -2.56
CA HIS A 59 6.85 -14.59 -1.35
C HIS A 59 5.99 -13.56 -0.61
N ILE A 60 4.82 -13.21 -1.13
CA ILE A 60 3.92 -12.25 -0.46
C ILE A 60 3.52 -12.76 0.93
N LYS A 61 3.46 -14.08 1.12
CA LYS A 61 3.14 -14.69 2.42
C LYS A 61 4.11 -14.28 3.54
N ASN A 62 5.30 -13.80 3.17
CA ASN A 62 6.26 -13.31 4.16
C ASN A 62 5.87 -11.95 4.72
N TYR A 63 4.92 -11.28 4.09
CA TYR A 63 4.46 -9.94 4.46
C TYR A 63 3.00 -9.93 4.90
N ILE A 64 2.20 -10.83 4.35
CA ILE A 64 0.78 -10.98 4.68
C ILE A 64 0.55 -12.43 5.08
N GLU A 65 0.39 -12.65 6.38
CA GLU A 65 0.21 -14.00 6.92
C GLU A 65 -1.02 -14.69 6.34
N GLY A 66 -0.84 -15.89 5.85
CA GLY A 66 -1.92 -16.68 5.27
C GLY A 66 -2.19 -16.41 3.80
N MET A 67 -1.42 -15.53 3.17
CA MET A 67 -1.61 -15.23 1.75
C MET A 67 -1.04 -16.36 0.90
N HIS A 68 -1.91 -17.03 0.15
CA HIS A 68 -1.49 -18.02 -0.83
C HIS A 68 -1.14 -17.31 -2.15
N HIS A 69 -0.18 -17.86 -2.90
CA HIS A 69 0.27 -17.18 -4.13
C HIS A 69 -0.86 -17.04 -5.16
N ALA A 70 -1.75 -18.03 -5.25
CA ALA A 70 -2.89 -17.94 -6.16
C ALA A 70 -3.85 -16.82 -5.76
N THR A 71 -4.04 -16.61 -4.46
CA THR A 71 -4.86 -15.51 -3.94
C THR A 71 -4.19 -14.18 -4.24
N SER A 72 -2.87 -14.11 -4.09
CA SER A 72 -2.11 -12.90 -4.39
C SER A 72 -2.28 -12.50 -5.86
N ILE A 73 -2.18 -13.45 -6.77
CA ILE A 73 -2.39 -13.22 -8.21
C ILE A 73 -3.83 -12.77 -8.47
N TYR A 74 -4.79 -13.42 -7.85
CA TYR A 74 -6.20 -13.07 -8.00
C TYR A 74 -6.46 -11.62 -7.56
N LEU A 75 -5.93 -11.24 -6.39
CA LEU A 75 -6.12 -9.88 -5.88
C LEU A 75 -5.44 -8.84 -6.77
N LYS A 76 -4.28 -9.16 -7.30
CA LYS A 76 -3.57 -8.28 -8.24
C LYS A 76 -4.42 -8.06 -9.50
N ASN A 77 -4.92 -9.13 -10.09
CA ASN A 77 -5.74 -9.03 -11.29
C ASN A 77 -7.05 -8.29 -11.02
N LYS A 78 -7.66 -8.54 -9.87
CA LYS A 78 -8.89 -7.87 -9.47
C LYS A 78 -8.69 -6.36 -9.34
N LEU A 79 -7.61 -5.94 -8.67
CA LEU A 79 -7.34 -4.53 -8.49
C LEU A 79 -7.07 -3.84 -9.83
N GLU A 80 -6.28 -4.48 -10.70
CA GLU A 80 -6.00 -3.93 -12.02
C GLU A 80 -7.28 -3.75 -12.84
N THR A 81 -8.17 -4.73 -12.78
CA THR A 81 -9.45 -4.66 -13.46
C THR A 81 -10.32 -3.53 -12.93
N GLU A 82 -10.39 -3.41 -11.59
CA GLU A 82 -11.22 -2.37 -10.98
C GLU A 82 -10.66 -0.96 -11.24
N MET A 83 -9.35 -0.82 -11.30
CA MET A 83 -8.75 0.47 -11.63
C MET A 83 -9.08 0.90 -13.07
N LYS A 84 -9.21 -0.06 -13.96
CA LYS A 84 -9.60 0.23 -15.35
C LYS A 84 -11.08 0.57 -15.47
N GLN A 85 -11.92 -0.06 -14.64
CA GLN A 85 -13.37 0.12 -14.69
C GLN A 85 -13.86 1.32 -13.91
N TYR A 86 -13.19 1.66 -12.81
CA TYR A 86 -13.67 2.68 -11.88
C TYR A 86 -12.59 3.71 -11.61
N ASP A 87 -12.84 4.94 -12.05
CA ASP A 87 -11.92 6.06 -11.80
C ASP A 87 -11.67 6.27 -10.30
N SER A 88 -12.69 6.02 -9.47
CA SER A 88 -12.57 6.16 -8.01
C SER A 88 -11.52 5.22 -7.44
N VAL A 89 -11.44 3.99 -7.93
CA VAL A 89 -10.44 3.02 -7.48
C VAL A 89 -9.05 3.44 -7.94
N ALA A 90 -8.93 3.89 -9.19
CA ALA A 90 -7.67 4.39 -9.72
C ALA A 90 -7.17 5.59 -8.91
N MET A 91 -8.08 6.49 -8.53
CA MET A 91 -7.74 7.65 -7.71
C MET A 91 -7.32 7.25 -6.29
N GLU A 92 -8.01 6.27 -5.71
CA GLU A 92 -7.62 5.75 -4.40
C GLU A 92 -6.22 5.18 -4.44
N TRP A 93 -5.88 4.46 -5.50
CA TRP A 93 -4.54 3.91 -5.68
C TRP A 93 -3.49 5.01 -5.75
N GLN A 94 -3.77 6.08 -6.53
CA GLN A 94 -2.83 7.20 -6.63
C GLN A 94 -2.68 7.92 -5.29
N THR A 95 -3.77 8.10 -4.57
CA THR A 95 -3.74 8.70 -3.23
C THR A 95 -2.90 7.85 -2.28
N PHE A 96 -3.08 6.54 -2.33
CA PHE A 96 -2.29 5.63 -1.52
C PHE A 96 -0.80 5.73 -1.85
N LEU A 97 -0.46 5.73 -3.13
CA LEU A 97 0.95 5.85 -3.54
C LEU A 97 1.58 7.16 -3.04
N PHE A 98 0.82 8.24 -3.14
CA PHE A 98 1.30 9.53 -2.65
C PHE A 98 1.67 9.45 -1.17
N PHE A 99 0.79 8.89 -0.35
CA PHE A 99 1.06 8.79 1.09
C PHE A 99 2.10 7.73 1.42
N ALA A 100 2.12 6.63 0.69
CA ALA A 100 3.09 5.56 0.93
C ALA A 100 4.52 6.04 0.67
N ASP A 101 4.69 6.90 -0.33
CA ASP A 101 6.01 7.40 -0.72
C ASP A 101 6.30 8.79 -0.14
N TYR A 102 5.45 9.27 0.76
CA TYR A 102 5.53 10.62 1.31
C TYR A 102 6.88 10.90 1.98
N GLN A 103 7.43 9.92 2.70
CA GLN A 103 8.69 10.11 3.39
C GLN A 103 9.85 10.32 2.41
N ASP A 104 9.87 9.56 1.31
CA ASP A 104 10.89 9.76 0.28
C ASP A 104 10.76 11.14 -0.34
N TRP A 105 9.53 11.52 -0.69
CA TRP A 105 9.27 12.84 -1.23
C TRP A 105 9.69 13.93 -0.25
N LYS A 106 9.39 13.74 1.02
CA LYS A 106 9.75 14.67 2.08
C LYS A 106 11.26 14.85 2.22
N GLN A 107 12.02 13.78 2.00
CA GLN A 107 13.47 13.83 2.07
C GLN A 107 14.09 14.41 0.81
N GLN A 108 13.49 14.17 -0.34
CA GLN A 108 14.02 14.59 -1.64
C GLN A 108 13.68 16.02 -1.98
N SER A 109 12.50 16.46 -1.67
CA SER A 109 12.11 17.84 -1.91
C SER A 109 12.28 18.63 -0.62
N SER A 110 12.70 19.86 -0.73
CA SER A 110 12.75 20.73 0.42
C SER A 110 11.34 21.01 0.90
N ILE A 111 10.74 20.01 1.54
CA ILE A 111 9.42 20.15 2.14
C ILE A 111 9.40 21.32 3.11
N LYS A 112 10.51 21.55 3.81
CA LYS A 112 10.63 22.72 4.69
C LYS A 112 10.43 24.00 3.92
N GLU A 113 11.02 24.09 2.73
CA GLU A 113 10.83 25.27 1.88
C GLU A 113 9.39 25.38 1.40
N MET A 114 8.80 24.26 1.01
CA MET A 114 7.41 24.27 0.58
C MET A 114 6.47 24.62 1.71
N GLN A 115 6.70 24.07 2.90
CA GLN A 115 5.89 24.40 4.06
C GLN A 115 6.04 25.87 4.43
N THR A 116 7.24 26.38 4.39
CA THR A 116 7.51 27.78 4.66
C THR A 116 6.80 28.67 3.64
N LYS A 117 6.81 28.26 2.38
CA LYS A 117 6.16 29.01 1.30
C LYS A 117 4.65 29.09 1.48
N TYR A 118 4.02 28.03 1.98
CA TYR A 118 2.56 27.96 2.05
C TYR A 118 1.98 28.32 3.43
N ILE A 119 2.81 28.32 4.45
CA ILE A 119 2.37 28.68 5.79
C ILE A 119 2.50 30.17 6.05
N ILE A 120 3.44 30.80 5.37
CA ILE A 120 3.61 32.24 5.44
C ILE A 120 2.77 32.89 4.38
#